data_472af524e6ac750a36f4de6dfeecc835
#
_entry.id   472af524e6ac750a36f4de6dfeecc835
#
_cell.length_a   1.000
_cell.length_b   1.000
_cell.length_c   1.000
_cell.angle_alpha   90.00
_cell.angle_beta   90.00
_cell.angle_gamma   90.00
#
_symmetry.space_group_name_H-M   'P 1'
#
loop_
_entity.id
_entity.type
_entity.pdbx_description
1 polymer ?
#
loop_
_entity_poly.entity_id
_entity_poly.type
_entity_poly.pdbx_seq_one_letter_code
_entity_poly.pdbx_strand_id
1 'polypeptide(L)'
;MLLPYLWPPGDPVARLRVVAAVACLILAKVATVYIPLIYSRAVDHLAPRGAHALGGGPAAAAITVPIALIIGYCLLRIASGAFAELRDAVFAAVQQRAVRRIALQTFEHLHRLSLRFHLDRQTGGLARAIDRGTNGIEQVLKFAIFNIIPTLFELTMVTVILWRLFDWRYAATTVSAVGAYIAFTLAFTNYRVRFRRLIND
;
A
#
# COMPACT_ATOMS: atom_id res chain seq x y z
N MET A 1 2.63 13.37 -13.09
CA MET A 1 3.19 14.70 -12.80
C MET A 1 3.32 15.02 -11.29
N LEU A 2 3.03 14.10 -10.36
CA LEU A 2 3.13 14.34 -8.90
C LEU A 2 4.49 13.97 -8.28
N LEU A 3 5.32 13.20 -8.99
CA LEU A 3 6.66 12.76 -8.56
C LEU A 3 7.60 13.91 -8.08
N PRO A 4 7.69 15.06 -8.75
CA PRO A 4 8.59 16.14 -8.30
C PRO A 4 8.16 16.78 -6.97
N TYR A 5 6.91 16.63 -6.56
CA TYR A 5 6.42 17.11 -5.26
C TYR A 5 6.74 16.15 -4.12
N LEU A 6 6.87 14.86 -4.41
CA LEU A 6 7.25 13.82 -3.45
C LEU A 6 8.77 13.72 -3.28
N TRP A 7 9.56 14.13 -4.30
CA TRP A 7 11.02 14.09 -4.29
C TRP A 7 11.62 15.48 -4.54
N PRO A 8 11.51 16.41 -3.60
CA PRO A 8 11.98 17.78 -3.79
C PRO A 8 13.52 17.82 -3.89
N PRO A 9 14.08 18.51 -4.88
CA PRO A 9 15.54 18.56 -5.08
C PRO A 9 16.31 19.33 -4.00
N GLY A 10 15.64 20.05 -3.09
CA GLY A 10 16.28 20.90 -2.07
C GLY A 10 16.05 20.46 -0.62
N ASP A 11 15.29 19.39 -0.31
CA ASP A 11 14.98 19.01 1.08
C ASP A 11 15.45 17.56 1.39
N PRO A 12 16.67 17.42 2.01
CA PRO A 12 17.21 16.10 2.34
C PRO A 12 16.36 15.36 3.39
N VAL A 13 15.67 16.10 4.27
CA VAL A 13 14.80 15.50 5.31
C VAL A 13 13.58 14.84 4.67
N ALA A 14 12.98 15.49 3.67
CA ALA A 14 11.84 14.91 2.94
C ALA A 14 12.26 13.63 2.19
N ARG A 15 13.44 13.64 1.54
CA ARG A 15 13.97 12.44 0.86
C ARG A 15 14.25 11.31 1.84
N LEU A 16 14.84 11.59 2.99
CA LEU A 16 15.09 10.59 4.03
C LEU A 16 13.78 9.96 4.52
N ARG A 17 12.74 10.76 4.71
CA ARG A 17 11.40 10.26 5.09
C ARG A 17 10.78 9.37 4.01
N VAL A 18 10.89 9.73 2.75
CA VAL A 18 10.41 8.88 1.64
C VAL A 18 11.16 7.56 1.62
N VAL A 19 12.49 7.57 1.73
CA VAL A 19 13.31 6.35 1.78
C VAL A 19 12.94 5.50 3.01
N ALA A 20 12.78 6.11 4.19
CA ALA A 20 12.35 5.42 5.39
C ALA A 20 10.95 4.78 5.24
N ALA A 21 10.01 5.50 4.65
CA ALA A 21 8.67 4.97 4.39
C ALA A 21 8.70 3.79 3.41
N VAL A 22 9.51 3.87 2.34
CA VAL A 22 9.71 2.75 1.40
C VAL A 22 10.37 1.57 2.08
N ALA A 23 11.38 1.78 2.93
CA ALA A 23 12.02 0.71 3.69
C ALA A 23 11.02 0.04 4.63
N CYS A 24 10.21 0.80 5.38
CA CYS A 24 9.15 0.27 6.22
C CYS A 24 8.10 -0.52 5.41
N LEU A 25 7.73 -0.04 4.21
CA LEU A 25 6.85 -0.75 3.30
C LEU A 25 7.42 -2.12 2.93
N ILE A 26 8.68 -2.16 2.50
CA ILE A 26 9.35 -3.41 2.12
C ILE A 26 9.39 -4.36 3.31
N LEU A 27 9.81 -3.89 4.49
CA LEU A 27 9.87 -4.71 5.71
C LEU A 27 8.49 -5.24 6.12
N ALA A 28 7.45 -4.42 6.09
CA ALA A 28 6.08 -4.84 6.37
C ALA A 28 5.61 -5.94 5.42
N LYS A 29 5.87 -5.78 4.11
CA LYS A 29 5.43 -6.73 3.10
C LYS A 29 6.25 -8.02 3.10
N VAL A 30 7.55 -7.94 3.32
CA VAL A 30 8.38 -9.12 3.56
C VAL A 30 7.86 -9.90 4.76
N ALA A 31 7.65 -9.23 5.89
CA ALA A 31 7.07 -9.86 7.08
C ALA A 31 5.72 -10.54 6.77
N THR A 32 4.80 -9.85 6.08
CA THR A 32 3.49 -10.38 5.72
C THR A 32 3.57 -11.64 4.88
N VAL A 33 4.49 -11.70 3.92
CA VAL A 33 4.66 -12.87 3.03
C VAL A 33 5.32 -14.05 3.74
N TYR A 34 6.17 -13.80 4.75
CA TYR A 34 6.78 -14.85 5.57
C TYR A 34 5.81 -15.45 6.61
N ILE A 35 4.73 -14.75 6.99
CA ILE A 35 3.73 -15.23 7.95
C ILE A 35 3.18 -16.61 7.58
N PRO A 36 2.62 -16.86 6.38
CA PRO A 36 2.09 -18.17 6.00
C PRO A 36 3.17 -19.27 5.94
N LEU A 37 4.42 -18.91 5.63
CA LEU A 37 5.52 -19.88 5.58
C LEU A 37 5.92 -20.36 6.99
N ILE A 38 5.91 -19.48 7.98
CA ILE A 38 6.15 -19.86 9.37
C ILE A 38 4.96 -20.66 9.92
N TYR A 39 3.75 -20.25 9.56
CA TYR A 39 2.53 -20.95 9.97
C TYR A 39 2.50 -22.38 9.41
N SER A 40 2.80 -22.59 8.13
CA SER A 40 2.84 -23.94 7.55
C SER A 40 3.85 -24.83 8.27
N ARG A 41 5.06 -24.32 8.56
CA ARG A 41 6.07 -25.07 9.33
C ARG A 41 5.59 -25.41 10.74
N ALA A 42 4.91 -24.49 11.42
CA ALA A 42 4.37 -24.77 12.75
C ALA A 42 3.30 -25.88 12.70
N VAL A 43 2.42 -25.86 11.70
CA VAL A 43 1.40 -26.90 11.48
C VAL A 43 2.05 -28.23 11.13
N ASP A 44 3.06 -28.26 10.26
CA ASP A 44 3.76 -29.48 9.87
C ASP A 44 4.45 -30.18 11.06
N HIS A 45 4.99 -29.39 11.99
CA HIS A 45 5.58 -29.92 13.24
C HIS A 45 4.53 -30.42 14.24
N LEU A 46 3.30 -29.88 14.21
CA LEU A 46 2.20 -30.32 15.07
C LEU A 46 1.42 -31.50 14.48
N ALA A 47 1.53 -31.74 13.18
CA ALA A 47 0.86 -32.87 12.51
C ALA A 47 1.44 -34.21 12.98
N PRO A 48 0.60 -35.29 13.10
CA PRO A 48 1.08 -36.61 13.57
C PRO A 48 2.24 -37.17 12.77
N ARG A 49 2.39 -36.81 11.50
CA ARG A 49 3.53 -37.18 10.66
C ARG A 49 4.84 -36.53 11.05
N GLY A 50 4.79 -35.27 11.53
CA GLY A 50 5.97 -34.55 12.05
C GLY A 50 6.48 -35.13 13.38
N ALA A 51 5.58 -35.60 14.24
CA ALA A 51 5.96 -36.24 15.49
C ALA A 51 6.72 -37.57 15.31
N HIS A 52 6.46 -38.31 14.24
CA HIS A 52 7.20 -39.52 13.90
C HIS A 52 8.55 -39.23 13.20
N ALA A 53 8.72 -38.11 12.54
CA ALA A 53 9.98 -37.70 11.91
C ALA A 53 11.03 -37.22 12.94
N LEU A 54 10.61 -36.85 14.14
CA LEU A 54 11.49 -36.53 15.28
C LEU A 54 11.87 -37.80 16.07
N GLY A 55 12.29 -38.85 15.34
CA GLY A 55 12.69 -40.12 15.93
C GLY A 55 13.58 -39.96 17.16
N GLY A 56 13.04 -40.22 18.36
CA GLY A 56 13.82 -40.45 19.59
C GLY A 56 14.43 -39.20 20.27
N GLY A 57 14.06 -37.98 19.86
CA GLY A 57 14.48 -36.77 20.58
C GLY A 57 13.76 -36.61 21.93
N PRO A 58 14.36 -35.90 22.94
CA PRO A 58 13.72 -35.70 24.21
C PRO A 58 12.36 -35.02 24.04
N ALA A 59 11.36 -35.48 24.79
CA ALA A 59 9.97 -34.97 24.73
C ALA A 59 9.88 -33.43 24.84
N ALA A 60 10.84 -32.82 25.49
CA ALA A 60 10.98 -31.36 25.57
C ALA A 60 11.17 -30.70 24.20
N ALA A 61 11.90 -31.28 23.26
CA ALA A 61 12.11 -30.73 21.92
C ALA A 61 10.83 -30.79 21.07
N ALA A 62 9.98 -31.78 21.27
CA ALA A 62 8.71 -31.93 20.57
C ALA A 62 7.70 -30.81 20.89
N ILE A 63 7.81 -30.17 22.05
CA ILE A 63 6.94 -29.09 22.50
C ILE A 63 7.59 -27.71 22.27
N THR A 64 8.90 -27.59 22.44
CA THR A 64 9.62 -26.32 22.38
C THR A 64 9.65 -25.72 20.97
N VAL A 65 9.82 -26.55 19.92
CA VAL A 65 9.87 -26.08 18.52
C VAL A 65 8.53 -25.47 18.06
N PRO A 66 7.36 -26.13 18.25
CA PRO A 66 6.08 -25.52 17.92
C PRO A 66 5.80 -24.23 18.67
N ILE A 67 6.13 -24.15 19.96
CA ILE A 67 5.95 -22.92 20.76
C ILE A 67 6.83 -21.79 20.20
N ALA A 68 8.09 -22.06 19.90
CA ALA A 68 8.98 -21.06 19.32
C ALA A 68 8.49 -20.55 17.95
N LEU A 69 7.93 -21.43 17.12
CA LEU A 69 7.34 -21.05 15.83
C LEU A 69 6.06 -20.20 16.01
N ILE A 70 5.22 -20.51 16.99
CA ILE A 70 4.04 -19.72 17.31
C ILE A 70 4.43 -18.32 17.81
N ILE A 71 5.42 -18.25 18.72
CA ILE A 71 5.94 -16.96 19.20
C ILE A 71 6.53 -16.17 18.03
N GLY A 72 7.33 -16.79 17.18
CA GLY A 72 7.90 -16.18 15.99
C GLY A 72 6.80 -15.65 15.03
N TYR A 73 5.75 -16.41 14.82
CA TYR A 73 4.57 -15.99 14.08
C TYR A 73 3.92 -14.73 14.69
N CYS A 74 3.66 -14.74 16.00
CA CYS A 74 3.07 -13.59 16.69
C CYS A 74 3.96 -12.34 16.61
N LEU A 75 5.25 -12.48 16.83
CA LEU A 75 6.22 -11.38 16.73
C LEU A 75 6.27 -10.82 15.30
N LEU A 76 6.31 -11.68 14.30
CA LEU A 76 6.31 -11.25 12.89
C LEU A 76 5.00 -10.56 12.51
N ARG A 77 3.88 -11.02 13.04
CA ARG A 77 2.56 -10.41 12.85
C ARG A 77 2.49 -9.01 13.42
N ILE A 78 2.98 -8.84 14.66
CA ILE A 78 3.07 -7.53 15.33
C ILE A 78 4.03 -6.62 14.57
N ALA A 79 5.21 -7.12 14.21
CA ALA A 79 6.21 -6.35 13.46
C ALA A 79 5.67 -5.87 12.10
N SER A 80 4.95 -6.72 11.35
CA SER A 80 4.37 -6.33 10.07
C SER A 80 3.37 -5.18 10.21
N GLY A 81 2.53 -5.21 11.26
CA GLY A 81 1.61 -4.12 11.59
C GLY A 81 2.34 -2.85 12.01
N ALA A 82 3.32 -2.98 12.91
CA ALA A 82 4.11 -1.84 13.38
C ALA A 82 4.85 -1.12 12.23
N PHE A 83 5.46 -1.87 11.31
CA PHE A 83 6.09 -1.29 10.11
C PHE A 83 5.09 -0.61 9.18
N ALA A 84 3.87 -1.14 9.06
CA ALA A 84 2.82 -0.51 8.26
C ALA A 84 2.39 0.83 8.86
N GLU A 85 2.13 0.88 10.17
CA GLU A 85 1.78 2.11 10.88
C GLU A 85 2.92 3.15 10.87
N LEU A 86 4.17 2.69 11.06
CA LEU A 86 5.33 3.56 11.00
C LEU A 86 5.51 4.17 9.60
N ARG A 87 5.33 3.39 8.54
CA ARG A 87 5.30 3.87 7.15
C ARG A 87 4.28 5.00 7.00
N ASP A 88 3.04 4.76 7.45
CA ASP A 88 1.93 5.71 7.29
C ASP A 88 2.22 7.01 8.05
N ALA A 89 2.72 6.91 9.27
CA ALA A 89 3.11 8.08 10.07
C ALA A 89 4.24 8.90 9.43
N VAL A 90 5.29 8.25 8.95
CA VAL A 90 6.43 8.91 8.30
C VAL A 90 5.99 9.57 6.99
N PHE A 91 5.16 8.88 6.21
CA PHE A 91 4.73 9.37 4.91
C PHE A 91 3.67 10.47 5.00
N ALA A 92 2.82 10.49 6.03
CA ALA A 92 1.82 11.52 6.25
C ALA A 92 2.43 12.94 6.26
N ALA A 93 3.61 13.10 6.86
CA ALA A 93 4.32 14.38 6.87
C ALA A 93 4.81 14.80 5.47
N VAL A 94 5.20 13.86 4.61
CA VAL A 94 5.61 14.12 3.22
C VAL A 94 4.39 14.52 2.39
N GLN A 95 3.29 13.79 2.55
CA GLN A 95 2.02 14.05 1.88
C GLN A 95 1.49 15.46 2.20
N GLN A 96 1.44 15.84 3.48
CA GLN A 96 0.98 17.15 3.91
C GLN A 96 1.83 18.29 3.32
N ARG A 97 3.14 18.12 3.23
CA ARG A 97 4.02 19.09 2.57
C ARG A 97 3.74 19.22 1.08
N ALA A 98 3.51 18.10 0.39
CA ALA A 98 3.18 18.09 -1.03
C ALA A 98 1.86 18.81 -1.31
N VAL A 99 0.81 18.50 -0.55
CA VAL A 99 -0.51 19.14 -0.64
C VAL A 99 -0.41 20.64 -0.38
N ARG A 100 0.28 21.05 0.69
CA ARG A 100 0.50 22.47 1.01
C ARG A 100 1.22 23.20 -0.12
N ARG A 101 2.24 22.59 -0.73
CA ARG A 101 3.00 23.21 -1.83
C ARG A 101 2.13 23.40 -3.07
N ILE A 102 1.32 22.43 -3.41
CA ILE A 102 0.36 22.51 -4.52
C ILE A 102 -0.68 23.59 -4.25
N ALA A 103 -1.24 23.63 -3.05
CA ALA A 103 -2.20 24.66 -2.64
C ALA A 103 -1.62 26.08 -2.75
N LEU A 104 -0.39 26.28 -2.25
CA LEU A 104 0.31 27.56 -2.34
C LEU A 104 0.55 27.98 -3.79
N GLN A 105 1.05 27.07 -4.64
CA GLN A 105 1.28 27.39 -6.05
C GLN A 105 -0.01 27.73 -6.79
N THR A 106 -1.10 27.02 -6.49
CA THR A 106 -2.41 27.33 -7.05
C THR A 106 -2.90 28.67 -6.60
N PHE A 107 -2.75 28.99 -5.31
CA PHE A 107 -3.14 30.27 -4.73
C PHE A 107 -2.33 31.42 -5.33
N GLU A 108 -1.00 31.31 -5.42
CA GLU A 108 -0.14 32.31 -6.06
C GLU A 108 -0.50 32.51 -7.53
N HIS A 109 -0.75 31.42 -8.26
CA HIS A 109 -1.17 31.52 -9.66
C HIS A 109 -2.46 32.32 -9.80
N LEU A 110 -3.44 32.05 -8.95
CA LEU A 110 -4.72 32.78 -8.96
C LEU A 110 -4.55 34.27 -8.66
N HIS A 111 -3.67 34.61 -7.72
CA HIS A 111 -3.41 36.03 -7.40
C HIS A 111 -2.67 36.79 -8.51
N ARG A 112 -2.00 36.07 -9.41
CA ARG A 112 -1.34 36.67 -10.61
C ARG A 112 -2.32 36.87 -11.77
N LEU A 113 -3.56 36.38 -11.68
CA LEU A 113 -4.56 36.58 -12.72
C LEU A 113 -5.08 38.03 -12.71
N SER A 114 -5.57 38.50 -13.86
CA SER A 114 -6.03 39.88 -14.02
C SER A 114 -7.21 40.22 -13.13
N LEU A 115 -7.34 41.51 -12.76
CA LEU A 115 -8.47 42.02 -11.99
C LEU A 115 -9.81 41.68 -12.62
N ARG A 116 -9.89 41.68 -13.96
CA ARG A 116 -11.10 41.29 -14.71
C ARG A 116 -11.54 39.88 -14.37
N PHE A 117 -10.61 38.93 -14.22
CA PHE A 117 -10.91 37.56 -13.81
C PHE A 117 -11.55 37.50 -12.42
N HIS A 118 -11.10 38.34 -11.49
CA HIS A 118 -11.60 38.38 -10.12
C HIS A 118 -12.99 39.06 -10.04
N LEU A 119 -13.26 40.05 -10.91
CA LEU A 119 -14.53 40.73 -10.96
C LEU A 119 -15.64 39.91 -11.63
N ASP A 120 -15.28 39.10 -12.64
CA ASP A 120 -16.23 38.26 -13.38
C ASP A 120 -16.65 36.99 -12.62
N ARG A 121 -15.95 36.63 -11.55
CA ARG A 121 -16.25 35.42 -10.77
C ARG A 121 -16.52 35.70 -9.31
N GLN A 122 -17.55 35.02 -8.79
CA GLN A 122 -17.84 35.04 -7.34
C GLN A 122 -16.69 34.38 -6.58
N THR A 123 -16.02 35.14 -5.70
CA THR A 123 -14.88 34.72 -4.88
C THR A 123 -15.15 33.46 -4.07
N GLY A 124 -16.37 33.27 -3.55
CA GLY A 124 -16.75 32.06 -2.81
C GLY A 124 -16.81 30.79 -3.64
N GLY A 125 -17.09 30.89 -4.96
CA GLY A 125 -17.05 29.74 -5.87
C GLY A 125 -15.63 29.27 -6.16
N LEU A 126 -14.71 30.21 -6.28
CA LEU A 126 -13.29 29.92 -6.53
C LEU A 126 -12.63 29.26 -5.34
N ALA A 127 -12.85 29.77 -4.13
CA ALA A 127 -12.33 29.17 -2.90
C ALA A 127 -12.78 27.71 -2.73
N ARG A 128 -14.07 27.45 -2.97
CA ARG A 128 -14.61 26.07 -2.93
C ARG A 128 -14.05 25.15 -4.04
N ALA A 129 -13.71 25.70 -5.21
CA ALA A 129 -13.09 24.92 -6.28
C ALA A 129 -11.65 24.55 -5.93
N ILE A 130 -10.88 25.45 -5.33
CA ILE A 130 -9.51 25.19 -4.84
C ILE A 130 -9.53 24.13 -3.76
N ASP A 131 -10.40 24.29 -2.76
CA ASP A 131 -10.51 23.35 -1.64
C ASP A 131 -10.87 21.92 -2.14
N ARG A 132 -11.87 21.80 -3.01
CA ARG A 132 -12.20 20.50 -3.62
C ARG A 132 -11.05 19.93 -4.45
N GLY A 133 -10.33 20.76 -5.20
CA GLY A 133 -9.18 20.34 -6.00
C GLY A 133 -8.04 19.83 -5.12
N THR A 134 -7.72 20.56 -4.06
CA THR A 134 -6.66 20.17 -3.09
C THR A 134 -7.01 18.89 -2.36
N ASN A 135 -8.24 18.76 -1.87
CA ASN A 135 -8.74 17.54 -1.22
C ASN A 135 -8.75 16.35 -2.20
N GLY A 136 -9.11 16.57 -3.47
CA GLY A 136 -9.04 15.54 -4.50
C GLY A 136 -7.60 15.04 -4.75
N ILE A 137 -6.64 15.94 -4.81
CA ILE A 137 -5.22 15.59 -4.97
C ILE A 137 -4.72 14.82 -3.75
N GLU A 138 -5.08 15.25 -2.54
CA GLU A 138 -4.73 14.56 -1.29
C GLU A 138 -5.26 13.12 -1.30
N GLN A 139 -6.53 12.94 -1.66
CA GLN A 139 -7.16 11.63 -1.72
C GLN A 139 -6.51 10.72 -2.76
N VAL A 140 -6.19 11.22 -3.95
CA VAL A 140 -5.51 10.46 -5.00
C VAL A 140 -4.11 10.05 -4.56
N LEU A 141 -3.33 10.97 -3.97
CA LEU A 141 -2.00 10.67 -3.43
C LEU A 141 -2.06 9.59 -2.34
N LYS A 142 -2.96 9.77 -1.38
CA LYS A 142 -3.17 8.81 -0.30
C LYS A 142 -3.52 7.42 -0.86
N PHE A 143 -4.48 7.34 -1.77
CA PHE A 143 -4.90 6.07 -2.35
C PHE A 143 -3.78 5.41 -3.18
N ALA A 144 -3.07 6.17 -4.02
CA ALA A 144 -1.98 5.64 -4.84
C ALA A 144 -0.85 5.06 -3.98
N ILE A 145 -0.41 5.79 -2.96
CA ILE A 145 0.77 5.45 -2.19
C ILE A 145 0.49 4.41 -1.11
N PHE A 146 -0.66 4.50 -0.43
CA PHE A 146 -0.98 3.58 0.67
C PHE A 146 -1.73 2.31 0.22
N ASN A 147 -2.33 2.32 -0.97
CA ASN A 147 -3.09 1.16 -1.46
C ASN A 147 -2.48 0.58 -2.75
N ILE A 148 -2.32 1.36 -3.81
CA ILE A 148 -1.90 0.81 -5.10
C ILE A 148 -0.46 0.29 -5.05
N ILE A 149 0.49 1.12 -4.61
CA ILE A 149 1.92 0.75 -4.59
C ILE A 149 2.17 -0.47 -3.68
N PRO A 150 1.67 -0.53 -2.42
CA PRO A 150 1.84 -1.70 -1.58
C PRO A 150 1.22 -2.97 -2.15
N THR A 151 0.04 -2.85 -2.77
CA THR A 151 -0.64 -4.01 -3.36
C THR A 151 0.11 -4.56 -4.58
N LEU A 152 0.62 -3.69 -5.46
CA LEU A 152 1.45 -4.11 -6.59
C LEU A 152 2.75 -4.77 -6.13
N PHE A 153 3.39 -4.23 -5.11
CA PHE A 153 4.60 -4.82 -4.53
C PHE A 153 4.33 -6.20 -3.94
N GLU A 154 3.24 -6.35 -3.17
CA GLU A 154 2.82 -7.62 -2.58
C GLU A 154 2.49 -8.65 -3.67
N LEU A 155 1.72 -8.29 -4.69
CA LEU A 155 1.40 -9.16 -5.81
C LEU A 155 2.65 -9.66 -6.52
N THR A 156 3.59 -8.75 -6.80
CA THR A 156 4.87 -9.09 -7.44
C THR A 156 5.66 -10.07 -6.57
N MET A 157 5.74 -9.80 -5.27
CA MET A 157 6.49 -10.61 -4.32
C MET A 157 5.89 -12.01 -4.18
N VAL A 158 4.56 -12.12 -4.04
CA VAL A 158 3.85 -13.40 -3.98
C VAL A 158 4.04 -14.20 -5.29
N THR A 159 3.92 -13.54 -6.44
CA THR A 159 4.11 -14.16 -7.74
C THR A 159 5.52 -14.73 -7.89
N VAL A 160 6.55 -13.97 -7.49
CA VAL A 160 7.95 -14.44 -7.53
C VAL A 160 8.17 -15.62 -6.58
N ILE A 161 7.59 -15.60 -5.40
CA ILE A 161 7.71 -16.70 -4.43
C ILE A 161 7.03 -17.96 -4.94
N LEU A 162 5.82 -17.85 -5.49
CA LEU A 162 5.12 -18.98 -6.08
C LEU A 162 5.93 -19.60 -7.24
N TRP A 163 6.53 -18.76 -8.08
CA TRP A 163 7.38 -19.23 -9.16
C TRP A 163 8.64 -19.94 -8.66
N ARG A 164 9.27 -19.43 -7.59
CA ARG A 164 10.52 -20.00 -7.05
C ARG A 164 10.32 -21.27 -6.23
N LEU A 165 9.24 -21.36 -5.45
CA LEU A 165 8.98 -22.45 -4.50
C LEU A 165 8.14 -23.59 -5.09
N PHE A 166 7.27 -23.31 -6.06
CA PHE A 166 6.36 -24.32 -6.60
C PHE A 166 6.59 -24.56 -8.09
N ASP A 167 5.93 -23.79 -8.96
CA ASP A 167 6.04 -23.90 -10.40
C ASP A 167 5.50 -22.61 -11.05
N TRP A 168 5.96 -22.30 -12.26
CA TRP A 168 5.48 -21.16 -13.04
C TRP A 168 3.96 -21.17 -13.27
N ARG A 169 3.34 -22.34 -13.28
CA ARG A 169 1.88 -22.52 -13.45
C ARG A 169 1.10 -21.83 -12.34
N TYR A 170 1.54 -21.93 -11.08
CA TYR A 170 0.90 -21.25 -9.94
C TYR A 170 1.02 -19.73 -10.04
N ALA A 171 2.19 -19.23 -10.43
CA ALA A 171 2.39 -17.82 -10.68
C ALA A 171 1.48 -17.30 -11.82
N ALA A 172 1.42 -18.02 -12.94
CA ALA A 172 0.55 -17.68 -14.07
C ALA A 172 -0.94 -17.69 -13.69
N THR A 173 -1.39 -18.69 -12.93
CA THR A 173 -2.78 -18.76 -12.44
C THR A 173 -3.11 -17.57 -11.54
N THR A 174 -2.20 -17.22 -10.63
CA THR A 174 -2.40 -16.06 -9.73
C THR A 174 -2.50 -14.75 -10.51
N VAL A 175 -1.56 -14.51 -11.43
CA VAL A 175 -1.57 -13.29 -12.26
C VAL A 175 -2.80 -13.22 -13.15
N SER A 176 -3.20 -14.33 -13.77
CA SER A 176 -4.41 -14.38 -14.61
C SER A 176 -5.68 -14.15 -13.81
N ALA A 177 -5.80 -14.72 -12.61
CA ALA A 177 -6.94 -14.52 -11.73
C ALA A 177 -7.06 -13.05 -11.27
N VAL A 178 -5.94 -12.44 -10.85
CA VAL A 178 -5.92 -11.03 -10.46
C VAL A 178 -6.20 -10.12 -11.68
N GLY A 179 -5.63 -10.43 -12.84
CA GLY A 179 -5.90 -9.69 -14.08
C GLY A 179 -7.37 -9.75 -14.49
N ALA A 180 -7.98 -10.93 -14.44
CA ALA A 180 -9.40 -11.12 -14.70
C ALA A 180 -10.28 -10.34 -13.69
N TYR A 181 -9.93 -10.38 -12.40
CA TYR A 181 -10.62 -9.60 -11.37
C TYR A 181 -10.55 -8.10 -11.63
N ILE A 182 -9.37 -7.57 -11.97
CA ILE A 182 -9.20 -6.14 -12.30
C ILE A 182 -10.03 -5.79 -13.54
N ALA A 183 -9.95 -6.59 -14.61
CA ALA A 183 -10.72 -6.35 -15.83
C ALA A 183 -12.23 -6.36 -15.57
N PHE A 184 -12.72 -7.33 -14.81
CA PHE A 184 -14.14 -7.40 -14.41
C PHE A 184 -14.55 -6.18 -13.59
N THR A 185 -13.74 -5.79 -12.58
CA THR A 185 -14.02 -4.64 -11.71
C THR A 185 -14.08 -3.34 -12.52
N LEU A 186 -13.15 -3.13 -13.45
CA LEU A 186 -13.15 -1.95 -14.32
C LEU A 186 -14.35 -1.92 -15.26
N ALA A 187 -14.68 -3.05 -15.89
CA ALA A 187 -15.84 -3.17 -16.75
C ALA A 187 -17.14 -2.87 -16.00
N PHE A 188 -17.30 -3.45 -14.81
CA PHE A 188 -18.48 -3.25 -13.98
C PHE A 188 -18.58 -1.83 -13.43
N THR A 189 -17.47 -1.23 -13.04
CA THR A 189 -17.40 0.17 -12.58
C THR A 189 -17.80 1.12 -13.70
N ASN A 190 -17.26 0.94 -14.90
CA ASN A 190 -17.63 1.75 -16.07
C ASN A 190 -19.13 1.62 -16.41
N TYR A 191 -19.68 0.41 -16.31
CA TYR A 191 -21.10 0.18 -16.48
C TYR A 191 -21.93 0.96 -15.46
N ARG A 192 -21.59 0.89 -14.16
CA ARG A 192 -22.26 1.65 -13.08
C ARG A 192 -22.19 3.16 -13.27
N VAL A 193 -21.04 3.69 -13.67
CA VAL A 193 -20.85 5.13 -13.90
C VAL A 193 -21.73 5.61 -15.06
N ARG A 194 -21.85 4.80 -16.11
CA ARG A 194 -22.73 5.11 -17.25
C ARG A 194 -24.20 5.21 -16.83
N PHE A 195 -24.66 4.29 -15.98
CA PHE A 195 -26.04 4.33 -15.45
C PHE A 195 -26.30 5.53 -14.54
N ARG A 196 -25.34 5.89 -13.68
CA ARG A 196 -25.48 7.08 -12.81
C ARG A 196 -25.59 8.38 -13.57
N ARG A 197 -24.94 8.50 -14.73
CA ARG A 197 -25.08 9.69 -15.59
C ARG A 197 -26.47 9.79 -16.19
N LEU A 198 -27.06 8.68 -16.60
CA LEU A 198 -28.41 8.63 -17.17
C LEU A 198 -29.53 8.92 -16.14
N ILE A 199 -29.27 8.80 -14.85
CA ILE A 199 -30.25 9.08 -13.78
C ILE A 199 -30.15 10.54 -13.31
N ASN A 200 -29.01 11.20 -13.50
CA ASN A 200 -28.77 12.57 -13.04
C ASN A 200 -29.00 13.64 -14.15
N ASP A 201 -29.22 13.23 -15.39
CA ASP A 201 -29.68 14.06 -16.52
C ASP A 201 -31.22 13.96 -16.63
#